data_63a24eb45c4a668e2fb7f090e5461f26
#
_entry.id   63a24eb45c4a668e2fb7f090e5461f26
#
_cell.length_a   1.000
_cell.length_b   1.000
_cell.length_c   1.000
_cell.angle_alpha   90.00
_cell.angle_beta   90.00
_cell.angle_gamma   90.00
#
_symmetry.space_group_name_H-M   'P 1'
#
loop_
_entity.id
_entity.type
_entity.pdbx_description
1 polymer ?
#
loop_
_entity_poly.entity_id
_entity_poly.type
_entity_poly.pdbx_seq_one_letter_code
_entity_poly.pdbx_strand_id
1 'polypeptide(L)'
;MNLFKKIVIKILQWFFGNPNIFLKTKDIILTNPSEHLYRSAKYIKSKNLNIPNDKFLILDIGAANGNTSRFFSKKFPECPVIGFEPIKSMAKIAEENCFSSKKIKIRNLALGKLKENRKFHVTQDKLSSSYFEINTNQLNNINQEHKDKFQIKEIVEVQCSTLDDEFQNENVLLMKIDTQGSELDILTGGKQLLNSTNFILIEMSTHYLYNGGSFYFQTDSFLRENGFALVDIYVTYRPNGKISEYDALYEKIKN
;
A
#
# COMPACT_ATOMS: atom_id res chain seq x y z
N MET A 1 31.76 -8.83 10.46
CA MET A 1 31.36 -7.65 9.65
C MET A 1 32.43 -6.60 9.79
N ASN A 2 33.09 -6.17 8.68
CA ASN A 2 34.26 -5.28 8.69
C ASN A 2 33.86 -3.89 9.27
N LEU A 3 34.76 -3.25 10.04
CA LEU A 3 34.57 -1.93 10.66
C LEU A 3 34.12 -0.87 9.66
N PHE A 4 34.65 -0.92 8.44
CA PHE A 4 34.27 -0.03 7.34
C PHE A 4 32.78 -0.13 6.99
N LYS A 5 32.20 -1.36 6.93
CA LYS A 5 30.76 -1.57 6.71
C LYS A 5 29.90 -0.98 7.84
N LYS A 6 30.35 -1.08 9.10
CA LYS A 6 29.64 -0.50 10.25
C LYS A 6 29.62 1.04 10.20
N ILE A 7 30.72 1.65 9.76
CA ILE A 7 30.83 3.10 9.63
C ILE A 7 29.92 3.61 8.51
N VAL A 8 29.97 2.97 7.33
CA VAL A 8 29.12 3.33 6.18
C VAL A 8 27.62 3.21 6.54
N ILE A 9 27.22 2.14 7.23
CA ILE A 9 25.82 1.98 7.69
C ILE A 9 25.42 3.10 8.65
N LYS A 10 26.27 3.48 9.62
CA LYS A 10 25.98 4.57 10.55
C LYS A 10 25.89 5.93 9.84
N ILE A 11 26.74 6.20 8.87
CA ILE A 11 26.70 7.43 8.06
C ILE A 11 25.39 7.48 7.26
N LEU A 12 25.02 6.40 6.60
CA LEU A 12 23.78 6.31 5.83
C LEU A 12 22.53 6.42 6.74
N GLN A 13 22.56 5.81 7.93
CA GLN A 13 21.50 5.96 8.92
C GLN A 13 21.35 7.42 9.42
N TRP A 14 22.46 8.13 9.55
CA TRP A 14 22.45 9.53 9.96
C TRP A 14 21.90 10.46 8.86
N PHE A 15 22.28 10.23 7.57
CA PHE A 15 21.82 11.06 6.45
C PHE A 15 20.38 10.76 6.01
N PHE A 16 19.91 9.50 6.10
CA PHE A 16 18.64 9.07 5.50
C PHE A 16 17.59 8.60 6.52
N GLY A 17 17.86 8.73 7.82
CA GLY A 17 16.90 8.37 8.87
C GLY A 17 16.53 6.89 8.85
N ASN A 18 17.30 6.05 9.52
CA ASN A 18 17.09 4.62 9.76
C ASN A 18 16.59 3.80 8.53
N PRO A 19 17.31 3.78 7.41
CA PRO A 19 17.01 2.89 6.31
C PRO A 19 17.38 1.46 6.72
N ASN A 20 16.46 0.51 6.56
CA ASN A 20 16.78 -0.91 6.60
C ASN A 20 17.64 -1.26 5.38
N ILE A 21 18.97 -1.15 5.52
CA ILE A 21 19.92 -1.46 4.45
C ILE A 21 20.15 -2.97 4.46
N PHE A 22 19.52 -3.69 3.54
CA PHE A 22 19.82 -5.10 3.27
C PHE A 22 21.05 -5.21 2.35
N LEU A 23 22.22 -5.46 2.95
CA LEU A 23 23.43 -5.80 2.22
C LEU A 23 23.41 -7.29 1.83
N LYS A 24 22.91 -7.66 0.66
CA LYS A 24 23.20 -8.95 0.04
C LYS A 24 24.44 -8.86 -0.83
N THR A 25 25.30 -9.86 -0.71
CA THR A 25 26.73 -9.88 -1.08
C THR A 25 27.06 -9.90 -2.58
N LYS A 26 26.15 -9.67 -3.51
CA LYS A 26 26.50 -9.55 -4.95
C LYS A 26 25.85 -8.39 -5.71
N ASP A 27 24.73 -7.83 -5.21
CA ASP A 27 24.13 -6.64 -5.82
C ASP A 27 23.71 -5.69 -4.71
N ILE A 28 24.41 -4.57 -4.56
CA ILE A 28 24.02 -3.50 -3.65
C ILE A 28 22.90 -2.75 -4.34
N ILE A 29 21.67 -3.26 -4.23
CA ILE A 29 20.48 -2.45 -4.48
C ILE A 29 20.18 -1.74 -3.17
N LEU A 30 20.56 -0.48 -3.06
CA LEU A 30 20.09 0.42 -2.01
C LEU A 30 18.62 0.73 -2.28
N THR A 31 17.72 -0.21 -2.01
CA THR A 31 16.31 0.07 -2.01
C THR A 31 15.96 0.70 -0.67
N ASN A 32 15.71 1.99 -0.67
CA ASN A 32 15.03 2.64 0.44
C ASN A 32 13.59 2.06 0.47
N PRO A 33 13.16 1.38 1.55
CA PRO A 33 11.81 0.80 1.61
C PRO A 33 10.68 1.80 1.38
N SER A 34 10.99 3.09 1.46
CA SER A 34 10.03 4.19 1.22
C SER A 34 10.27 4.90 -0.12
N GLU A 35 11.13 4.39 -1.00
CA GLU A 35 11.48 5.09 -2.25
C GLU A 35 10.25 5.36 -3.12
N HIS A 36 9.37 4.36 -3.27
CA HIS A 36 8.11 4.48 -3.99
C HIS A 36 7.25 5.64 -3.46
N LEU A 37 7.16 5.81 -2.13
CA LEU A 37 6.41 6.89 -1.50
C LEU A 37 7.02 8.26 -1.80
N TYR A 38 8.36 8.37 -1.69
CA TYR A 38 9.08 9.64 -1.97
C TYR A 38 8.98 10.06 -3.43
N ARG A 39 9.18 9.12 -4.36
CA ARG A 39 9.11 9.41 -5.81
C ARG A 39 7.70 9.78 -6.20
N SER A 40 6.68 9.04 -5.71
CA SER A 40 5.27 9.36 -5.95
C SER A 40 4.91 10.74 -5.41
N ALA A 41 5.26 11.06 -4.16
CA ALA A 41 5.01 12.38 -3.59
C ALA A 41 5.72 13.50 -4.35
N LYS A 42 6.96 13.28 -4.81
CA LYS A 42 7.71 14.24 -5.63
C LYS A 42 7.03 14.47 -6.98
N TYR A 43 6.58 13.40 -7.64
CA TYR A 43 5.86 13.49 -8.91
C TYR A 43 4.55 14.27 -8.75
N ILE A 44 3.71 13.92 -7.76
CA ILE A 44 2.44 14.60 -7.49
C ILE A 44 2.66 16.10 -7.25
N LYS A 45 3.65 16.47 -6.45
CA LYS A 45 4.00 17.87 -6.19
C LYS A 45 4.46 18.62 -7.46
N SER A 46 5.16 17.95 -8.38
CA SER A 46 5.61 18.55 -9.64
C SER A 46 4.47 18.96 -10.57
N LYS A 47 3.25 18.43 -10.34
CA LYS A 47 2.06 18.82 -11.13
C LYS A 47 1.51 20.20 -10.75
N ASN A 48 2.01 20.81 -9.68
CA ASN A 48 1.59 22.14 -9.22
C ASN A 48 0.06 22.30 -9.15
N LEU A 49 -0.62 21.24 -8.67
CA LEU A 49 -2.06 21.26 -8.51
C LEU A 49 -2.43 22.33 -7.48
N ASN A 50 -3.43 23.14 -7.80
CA ASN A 50 -4.04 24.01 -6.80
C ASN A 50 -4.90 23.14 -5.88
N ILE A 51 -4.36 22.80 -4.70
CA ILE A 51 -5.01 21.96 -3.70
C ILE A 51 -5.51 22.88 -2.57
N PRO A 52 -6.78 23.29 -2.60
CA PRO A 52 -7.35 24.04 -1.48
C PRO A 52 -7.37 23.18 -0.21
N ASN A 53 -7.10 23.82 0.93
CA ASN A 53 -7.10 23.13 2.22
C ASN A 53 -8.38 22.33 2.45
N ASP A 54 -8.20 21.09 2.91
CA ASP A 54 -9.25 20.15 3.30
C ASP A 54 -10.31 19.81 2.22
N LYS A 55 -10.05 20.19 0.94
CA LYS A 55 -10.94 19.84 -0.19
C LYS A 55 -10.54 18.54 -0.89
N PHE A 56 -9.34 18.04 -0.63
CA PHE A 56 -8.86 16.77 -1.14
C PHE A 56 -8.45 15.87 -0.01
N LEU A 57 -8.78 14.59 -0.13
CA LEU A 57 -8.38 13.54 0.79
C LEU A 57 -7.17 12.77 0.25
N ILE A 58 -6.45 12.13 1.15
CA ILE A 58 -5.55 11.03 0.85
C ILE A 58 -6.11 9.79 1.51
N LEU A 59 -6.22 8.70 0.76
CA LEU A 59 -6.65 7.41 1.25
C LEU A 59 -5.46 6.46 1.34
N ASP A 60 -5.26 5.83 2.50
CA ASP A 60 -4.23 4.82 2.76
C ASP A 60 -4.93 3.50 3.09
N ILE A 61 -5.12 2.66 2.07
CA ILE A 61 -5.88 1.42 2.16
C ILE A 61 -4.91 0.27 2.37
N GLY A 62 -5.03 -0.41 3.52
CA GLY A 62 -4.00 -1.26 4.10
C GLY A 62 -3.00 -0.44 4.91
N ALA A 63 -3.50 0.37 5.85
CA ALA A 63 -2.68 1.32 6.60
C ALA A 63 -1.69 0.66 7.57
N ALA A 64 -1.88 -0.62 7.88
CA ALA A 64 -1.04 -1.41 8.77
C ALA A 64 -0.76 -0.68 10.11
N ASN A 65 0.47 -0.25 10.36
CA ASN A 65 0.87 0.49 11.55
C ASN A 65 0.78 2.02 11.41
N GLY A 66 0.23 2.55 10.32
CA GLY A 66 0.03 3.97 10.07
C GLY A 66 1.25 4.75 9.59
N ASN A 67 2.37 4.10 9.29
CA ASN A 67 3.58 4.80 8.85
C ASN A 67 3.39 5.52 7.51
N THR A 68 2.69 4.90 6.56
CA THR A 68 2.36 5.48 5.25
C THR A 68 1.42 6.66 5.40
N SER A 69 0.38 6.54 6.23
CA SER A 69 -0.52 7.64 6.56
C SER A 69 0.24 8.86 7.13
N ARG A 70 1.17 8.62 8.07
CA ARG A 70 2.04 9.69 8.63
C ARG A 70 2.95 10.32 7.60
N PHE A 71 3.52 9.51 6.69
CA PHE A 71 4.35 10.00 5.61
C PHE A 71 3.58 10.96 4.72
N PHE A 72 2.40 10.57 4.24
CA PHE A 72 1.60 11.41 3.36
C PHE A 72 1.05 12.65 4.06
N SER A 73 0.64 12.55 5.32
CA SER A 73 0.23 13.73 6.10
C SER A 73 1.33 14.78 6.25
N LYS A 74 2.61 14.34 6.35
CA LYS A 74 3.76 15.26 6.37
C LYS A 74 4.07 15.83 4.99
N LYS A 75 3.85 15.06 3.92
CA LYS A 75 4.15 15.51 2.54
C LYS A 75 3.08 16.42 1.97
N PHE A 76 1.85 16.25 2.39
CA PHE A 76 0.65 16.99 1.93
C PHE A 76 -0.12 17.48 3.16
N PRO A 77 0.42 18.48 3.89
CA PRO A 77 -0.19 18.95 5.14
C PRO A 77 -1.55 19.63 4.94
N GLU A 78 -1.89 20.00 3.71
CA GLU A 78 -3.19 20.53 3.29
C GLU A 78 -4.29 19.45 3.18
N CYS A 79 -3.92 18.17 3.03
CA CYS A 79 -4.86 17.08 2.82
C CYS A 79 -5.06 16.25 4.10
N PRO A 80 -6.30 16.04 4.57
CA PRO A 80 -6.60 14.99 5.53
C PRO A 80 -6.25 13.61 4.97
N VAL A 81 -5.80 12.71 5.85
CA VAL A 81 -5.48 11.31 5.52
C VAL A 81 -6.46 10.40 6.23
N ILE A 82 -7.07 9.48 5.49
CA ILE A 82 -7.92 8.43 6.05
C ILE A 82 -7.26 7.08 5.77
N GLY A 83 -6.83 6.40 6.84
CA GLY A 83 -6.25 5.06 6.78
C GLY A 83 -7.33 4.00 7.06
N PHE A 84 -7.30 2.89 6.32
CA PHE A 84 -8.15 1.72 6.52
C PHE A 84 -7.29 0.53 6.88
N GLU A 85 -7.61 -0.11 8.01
CA GLU A 85 -6.89 -1.29 8.51
C GLU A 85 -7.89 -2.28 9.13
N PRO A 86 -8.10 -3.46 8.54
CA PRO A 86 -9.10 -4.42 9.02
C PRO A 86 -8.71 -5.11 10.33
N ILE A 87 -7.41 -5.32 10.60
CA ILE A 87 -6.95 -6.00 11.81
C ILE A 87 -7.01 -5.04 13.00
N LYS A 88 -7.95 -5.28 13.92
CA LYS A 88 -8.21 -4.40 15.08
C LYS A 88 -6.95 -4.04 15.88
N SER A 89 -6.06 -5.01 16.11
CA SER A 89 -4.81 -4.76 16.84
C SER A 89 -3.84 -3.86 16.06
N MET A 90 -3.83 -3.95 14.72
CA MET A 90 -3.01 -3.09 13.86
C MET A 90 -3.62 -1.70 13.73
N ALA A 91 -4.94 -1.60 13.56
CA ALA A 91 -5.66 -0.32 13.55
C ALA A 91 -5.39 0.48 14.83
N LYS A 92 -5.41 -0.16 16.00
CA LYS A 92 -5.06 0.48 17.27
C LYS A 92 -3.62 1.00 17.29
N ILE A 93 -2.65 0.21 16.82
CA ILE A 93 -1.25 0.64 16.69
C ILE A 93 -1.14 1.85 15.74
N ALA A 94 -1.87 1.81 14.61
CA ALA A 94 -1.89 2.92 13.67
C ALA A 94 -2.47 4.19 14.28
N GLU A 95 -3.56 4.09 15.04
CA GLU A 95 -4.15 5.22 15.79
C GLU A 95 -3.14 5.82 16.78
N GLU A 96 -2.48 4.97 17.58
CA GLU A 96 -1.45 5.41 18.54
C GLU A 96 -0.28 6.11 17.82
N ASN A 97 0.21 5.54 16.72
CA ASN A 97 1.29 6.11 15.93
C ASN A 97 0.90 7.43 15.24
N CYS A 98 -0.37 7.60 14.91
CA CYS A 98 -0.90 8.78 14.22
C CYS A 98 -1.45 9.84 15.18
N PHE A 99 -1.52 9.58 16.47
CA PHE A 99 -2.19 10.41 17.48
C PHE A 99 -1.74 11.89 17.48
N SER A 100 -0.48 12.15 17.16
CA SER A 100 0.05 13.53 17.11
C SER A 100 -0.49 14.37 15.95
N SER A 101 -1.14 13.77 14.96
CA SER A 101 -1.70 14.46 13.79
C SER A 101 -3.22 14.46 13.80
N LYS A 102 -3.82 15.62 14.01
CA LYS A 102 -5.30 15.78 13.95
C LYS A 102 -5.87 15.55 12.55
N LYS A 103 -5.03 15.51 11.52
CA LYS A 103 -5.42 15.31 10.11
C LYS A 103 -5.41 13.84 9.67
N ILE A 104 -5.00 12.91 10.54
CA ILE A 104 -5.04 11.49 10.23
C ILE A 104 -6.17 10.84 11.02
N LYS A 105 -7.01 10.09 10.30
CA LYS A 105 -8.05 9.24 10.90
C LYS A 105 -7.84 7.81 10.46
N ILE A 106 -7.76 6.89 11.39
CA ILE A 106 -7.70 5.45 11.11
C ILE A 106 -9.12 4.87 11.28
N ARG A 107 -9.51 4.01 10.35
CA ARG A 107 -10.76 3.25 10.39
C ARG A 107 -10.45 1.77 10.47
N ASN A 108 -10.97 1.09 11.48
CA ASN A 108 -10.90 -0.35 11.57
C ASN A 108 -11.98 -0.98 10.67
N LEU A 109 -11.67 -1.07 9.38
CA LEU A 109 -12.59 -1.48 8.33
C LEU A 109 -11.80 -2.06 7.16
N ALA A 110 -12.24 -3.17 6.59
CA ALA A 110 -11.80 -3.64 5.29
C ALA A 110 -12.54 -2.90 4.17
N LEU A 111 -11.87 -2.76 3.03
CA LEU A 111 -12.53 -2.31 1.80
C LEU A 111 -12.50 -3.44 0.76
N GLY A 112 -13.52 -3.47 -0.08
CA GLY A 112 -13.65 -4.48 -1.11
C GLY A 112 -14.75 -4.14 -2.11
N LYS A 113 -15.21 -5.16 -2.83
CA LYS A 113 -16.22 -5.04 -3.89
C LYS A 113 -17.64 -4.88 -3.36
N LEU A 114 -17.93 -5.43 -2.18
CA LEU A 114 -19.26 -5.49 -1.59
C LEU A 114 -19.20 -5.15 -0.10
N LYS A 115 -20.33 -4.64 0.43
CA LYS A 115 -20.52 -4.44 1.87
C LYS A 115 -21.00 -5.74 2.50
N GLU A 116 -20.13 -6.35 3.31
CA GLU A 116 -20.38 -7.66 3.93
C GLU A 116 -19.46 -7.89 5.14
N ASN A 117 -19.74 -8.93 5.92
CA ASN A 117 -18.74 -9.48 6.84
C ASN A 117 -17.92 -10.54 6.12
N ARG A 118 -16.61 -10.48 6.24
CA ARG A 118 -15.67 -11.42 5.59
C ARG A 118 -14.72 -12.07 6.59
N LYS A 119 -14.37 -13.31 6.32
CA LYS A 119 -13.23 -13.95 6.97
C LYS A 119 -11.95 -13.28 6.50
N PHE A 120 -11.04 -13.02 7.44
CA PHE A 120 -9.75 -12.40 7.18
C PHE A 120 -8.65 -13.28 7.79
N HIS A 121 -7.71 -13.72 6.95
CA HIS A 121 -6.62 -14.61 7.33
C HIS A 121 -5.46 -13.77 7.85
N VAL A 122 -5.29 -13.76 9.17
CA VAL A 122 -4.22 -12.99 9.81
C VAL A 122 -2.96 -13.85 9.85
N THR A 123 -1.91 -13.39 9.20
CA THR A 123 -0.62 -14.06 9.14
C THR A 123 0.27 -13.72 10.34
N GLN A 124 1.38 -14.47 10.48
CA GLN A 124 2.32 -14.30 11.60
C GLN A 124 2.92 -12.88 11.64
N ASP A 125 3.26 -12.29 10.49
CA ASP A 125 3.80 -10.93 10.40
C ASP A 125 2.71 -9.85 10.32
N LYS A 126 1.44 -10.25 10.16
CA LYS A 126 0.25 -9.39 9.97
C LYS A 126 0.26 -8.54 8.70
N LEU A 127 1.41 -8.29 8.08
CA LEU A 127 1.53 -7.45 6.89
C LEU A 127 1.13 -8.19 5.60
N SER A 128 1.24 -9.52 5.62
CA SER A 128 0.84 -10.40 4.51
C SER A 128 -0.58 -10.96 4.70
N SER A 129 -1.40 -10.31 5.55
CA SER A 129 -2.76 -10.75 5.87
C SER A 129 -3.74 -10.31 4.79
N SER A 130 -4.72 -11.17 4.47
CA SER A 130 -5.70 -10.94 3.41
C SER A 130 -7.05 -11.57 3.74
N TYR A 131 -8.11 -11.13 3.09
CA TYR A 131 -9.35 -11.88 3.10
C TYR A 131 -9.36 -13.04 2.07
N PHE A 132 -8.36 -13.12 1.21
CA PHE A 132 -8.12 -14.28 0.38
C PHE A 132 -7.24 -15.31 1.09
N GLU A 133 -7.47 -16.59 0.78
CA GLU A 133 -6.59 -17.65 1.24
C GLU A 133 -5.24 -17.61 0.52
N ILE A 134 -4.20 -17.96 1.24
CA ILE A 134 -2.85 -18.02 0.67
C ILE A 134 -2.74 -19.22 -0.26
N ASN A 135 -2.20 -19.02 -1.46
CA ASN A 135 -1.93 -20.08 -2.41
C ASN A 135 -0.65 -20.85 -2.01
N THR A 136 -0.83 -21.95 -1.30
CA THR A 136 0.28 -22.77 -0.78
C THR A 136 1.20 -23.33 -1.88
N ASN A 137 0.69 -23.55 -3.09
CA ASN A 137 1.50 -24.00 -4.23
C ASN A 137 2.52 -22.94 -4.67
N GLN A 138 2.15 -21.66 -4.59
CA GLN A 138 3.05 -20.55 -4.92
C GLN A 138 4.09 -20.31 -3.83
N LEU A 139 3.80 -20.60 -2.56
CA LEU A 139 4.76 -20.50 -1.48
C LEU A 139 5.96 -21.44 -1.66
N ASN A 140 5.82 -22.54 -2.41
CA ASN A 140 6.94 -23.44 -2.68
C ASN A 140 8.06 -22.79 -3.51
N ASN A 141 7.75 -21.72 -4.23
CA ASN A 141 8.71 -20.94 -5.02
C ASN A 141 9.39 -19.81 -4.22
N ILE A 142 9.02 -19.63 -2.96
CA ILE A 142 9.53 -18.60 -2.06
C ILE A 142 10.55 -19.22 -1.09
N ASN A 143 11.60 -18.46 -0.72
CA ASN A 143 12.59 -18.91 0.27
C ASN A 143 11.93 -19.21 1.62
N GLN A 144 12.44 -20.22 2.36
CA GLN A 144 11.87 -20.68 3.63
C GLN A 144 11.65 -19.54 4.65
N GLU A 145 12.59 -18.62 4.75
CA GLU A 145 12.53 -17.44 5.65
C GLU A 145 11.30 -16.54 5.38
N HIS A 146 10.83 -16.52 4.11
CA HIS A 146 9.62 -15.77 3.74
C HIS A 146 8.35 -16.60 3.93
N LYS A 147 8.43 -17.94 3.85
CA LYS A 147 7.26 -18.81 4.06
C LYS A 147 6.66 -18.63 5.46
N ASP A 148 7.50 -18.43 6.47
CA ASP A 148 7.06 -18.28 7.85
C ASP A 148 6.17 -17.05 8.05
N LYS A 149 6.37 -16.00 7.25
CA LYS A 149 5.55 -14.78 7.29
C LYS A 149 4.10 -15.05 6.87
N PHE A 150 3.90 -15.99 5.95
CA PHE A 150 2.59 -16.36 5.41
C PHE A 150 1.85 -17.41 6.25
N GLN A 151 2.42 -17.90 7.35
CA GLN A 151 1.70 -18.81 8.24
C GLN A 151 0.49 -18.10 8.83
N ILE A 152 -0.70 -18.70 8.65
CA ILE A 152 -1.95 -18.18 9.22
C ILE A 152 -1.90 -18.42 10.73
N LYS A 153 -1.99 -17.32 11.48
CA LYS A 153 -2.04 -17.34 12.94
C LYS A 153 -3.45 -17.47 13.47
N GLU A 154 -4.37 -16.75 12.85
CA GLU A 154 -5.78 -16.73 13.21
C GLU A 154 -6.65 -16.33 12.02
N ILE A 155 -7.92 -16.69 12.07
CA ILE A 155 -8.94 -16.22 11.13
C ILE A 155 -9.94 -15.40 11.94
N VAL A 156 -10.11 -14.15 11.56
CA VAL A 156 -11.05 -13.22 12.22
C VAL A 156 -12.15 -12.81 11.26
N GLU A 157 -13.30 -12.42 11.78
CA GLU A 157 -14.35 -11.79 10.99
C GLU A 157 -14.14 -10.27 10.99
N VAL A 158 -14.16 -9.65 9.82
CA VAL A 158 -14.00 -8.21 9.65
C VAL A 158 -15.20 -7.64 8.88
N GLN A 159 -15.58 -6.41 9.24
CA GLN A 159 -16.51 -5.65 8.42
C GLN A 159 -15.80 -5.18 7.15
N CYS A 160 -16.46 -5.35 6.01
CA CYS A 160 -16.02 -4.88 4.71
C CYS A 160 -17.06 -3.91 4.16
N SER A 161 -16.60 -2.79 3.61
CA SER A 161 -17.40 -1.79 2.91
C SER A 161 -16.85 -1.56 1.51
N THR A 162 -17.52 -0.72 0.73
CA THR A 162 -17.02 -0.28 -0.58
C THR A 162 -16.52 1.16 -0.48
N LEU A 163 -15.63 1.55 -1.39
CA LEU A 163 -15.19 2.95 -1.47
C LEU A 163 -16.39 3.89 -1.78
N ASP A 164 -17.30 3.45 -2.64
CA ASP A 164 -18.46 4.27 -3.02
C ASP A 164 -19.50 4.42 -1.89
N ASP A 165 -19.56 3.45 -0.93
CA ASP A 165 -20.40 3.61 0.28
C ASP A 165 -19.76 4.55 1.31
N GLU A 166 -18.44 4.58 1.39
CA GLU A 166 -17.69 5.39 2.36
C GLU A 166 -17.49 6.85 1.91
N PHE A 167 -17.50 7.08 0.59
CA PHE A 167 -17.21 8.37 -0.04
C PHE A 167 -18.17 8.65 -1.20
N GLN A 168 -18.93 9.74 -1.12
CA GLN A 168 -19.94 10.08 -2.15
C GLN A 168 -19.56 11.28 -3.00
N ASN A 169 -18.97 12.32 -2.41
CA ASN A 169 -18.69 13.60 -3.07
C ASN A 169 -17.28 14.12 -2.81
N GLU A 170 -16.42 13.28 -2.29
CA GLU A 170 -15.06 13.65 -1.92
C GLU A 170 -14.14 13.66 -3.15
N ASN A 171 -13.19 14.60 -3.16
CA ASN A 171 -12.08 14.59 -4.10
C ASN A 171 -10.88 13.88 -3.45
N VAL A 172 -10.27 12.96 -4.16
CA VAL A 172 -9.10 12.21 -3.68
C VAL A 172 -7.87 12.66 -4.44
N LEU A 173 -6.91 13.24 -3.72
CA LEU A 173 -5.61 13.57 -4.31
C LEU A 173 -4.83 12.30 -4.63
N LEU A 174 -4.73 11.40 -3.66
CA LEU A 174 -3.98 10.16 -3.79
C LEU A 174 -4.71 9.03 -3.05
N MET A 175 -4.90 7.92 -3.72
CA MET A 175 -5.34 6.65 -3.14
C MET A 175 -4.16 5.68 -3.15
N LYS A 176 -3.65 5.29 -1.98
CA LYS A 176 -2.66 4.21 -1.85
C LYS A 176 -3.41 2.93 -1.52
N ILE A 177 -3.15 1.85 -2.27
CA ILE A 177 -3.77 0.54 -2.07
C ILE A 177 -2.67 -0.51 -1.97
N ASP A 178 -2.64 -1.23 -0.84
CA ASP A 178 -1.71 -2.31 -0.56
C ASP A 178 -2.41 -3.24 0.44
N THR A 179 -3.12 -4.21 -0.10
CA THR A 179 -4.09 -5.00 0.66
C THR A 179 -3.96 -6.50 0.41
N GLN A 180 -2.82 -6.87 -0.17
CA GLN A 180 -2.41 -8.25 -0.30
C GLN A 180 -3.44 -9.10 -1.09
N GLY A 181 -3.70 -8.64 -2.34
CA GLY A 181 -4.50 -9.35 -3.33
C GLY A 181 -5.91 -8.80 -3.55
N SER A 182 -6.40 -7.87 -2.71
CA SER A 182 -7.77 -7.34 -2.84
C SER A 182 -7.88 -6.03 -3.63
N GLU A 183 -6.82 -5.59 -4.27
CA GLU A 183 -6.68 -4.29 -4.93
C GLU A 183 -7.77 -4.09 -6.00
N LEU A 184 -8.02 -5.07 -6.86
CA LEU A 184 -9.04 -5.00 -7.91
C LEU A 184 -10.47 -4.98 -7.34
N ASP A 185 -10.71 -5.74 -6.26
CA ASP A 185 -12.01 -5.72 -5.58
C ASP A 185 -12.30 -4.33 -4.99
N ILE A 186 -11.30 -3.70 -4.38
CA ILE A 186 -11.41 -2.35 -3.82
C ILE A 186 -11.70 -1.33 -4.92
N LEU A 187 -10.94 -1.37 -6.02
CA LEU A 187 -11.16 -0.50 -7.18
C LEU A 187 -12.55 -0.71 -7.79
N THR A 188 -13.01 -1.97 -7.85
CA THR A 188 -14.34 -2.30 -8.39
C THR A 188 -15.46 -1.74 -7.50
N GLY A 189 -15.27 -1.73 -6.17
CA GLY A 189 -16.20 -1.13 -5.21
C GLY A 189 -16.10 0.40 -5.11
N GLY A 190 -15.25 1.05 -5.91
CA GLY A 190 -15.00 2.49 -5.88
C GLY A 190 -15.13 3.20 -7.23
N LYS A 191 -15.89 2.62 -8.18
CA LYS A 191 -15.97 3.17 -9.55
C LYS A 191 -16.42 4.62 -9.62
N GLN A 192 -17.31 5.05 -8.73
CA GLN A 192 -17.77 6.44 -8.69
C GLN A 192 -16.66 7.35 -8.12
N LEU A 193 -16.03 6.94 -7.01
CA LEU A 193 -14.95 7.70 -6.39
C LEU A 193 -13.72 7.84 -7.32
N LEU A 194 -13.45 6.85 -8.19
CA LEU A 194 -12.38 6.94 -9.18
C LEU A 194 -12.54 8.12 -10.13
N ASN A 195 -13.75 8.65 -10.35
CA ASN A 195 -13.97 9.82 -11.19
C ASN A 195 -13.42 11.11 -10.56
N SER A 196 -13.36 11.17 -9.24
CA SER A 196 -12.83 12.29 -8.45
C SER A 196 -11.46 12.00 -7.82
N THR A 197 -10.77 10.93 -8.26
CA THR A 197 -9.43 10.54 -7.82
C THR A 197 -8.37 10.99 -8.82
N ASN A 198 -7.33 11.70 -8.36
CA ASN A 198 -6.27 12.20 -9.24
C ASN A 198 -5.15 11.18 -9.44
N PHE A 199 -4.68 10.55 -8.36
CA PHE A 199 -3.56 9.60 -8.40
C PHE A 199 -3.89 8.33 -7.62
N ILE A 200 -3.36 7.22 -8.12
CA ILE A 200 -3.43 5.91 -7.45
C ILE A 200 -2.02 5.34 -7.37
N LEU A 201 -1.57 5.03 -6.15
CA LEU A 201 -0.35 4.27 -5.89
C LEU A 201 -0.79 2.89 -5.40
N ILE A 202 -0.49 1.85 -6.15
CA ILE A 202 -1.08 0.53 -5.93
C ILE A 202 -0.05 -0.59 -6.01
N GLU A 203 -0.11 -1.53 -5.06
CA GLU A 203 0.67 -2.75 -5.14
C GLU A 203 0.14 -3.67 -6.25
N MET A 204 1.05 -4.22 -7.03
CA MET A 204 0.79 -5.11 -8.15
C MET A 204 1.55 -6.42 -7.97
N SER A 205 0.85 -7.53 -8.07
CA SER A 205 1.47 -8.86 -8.02
C SER A 205 1.57 -9.50 -9.40
N THR A 206 2.71 -10.11 -9.70
CA THR A 206 2.94 -10.91 -10.92
C THR A 206 2.69 -12.41 -10.67
N HIS A 207 2.31 -12.79 -9.47
CA HIS A 207 2.04 -14.18 -9.06
C HIS A 207 0.71 -14.24 -8.31
N TYR A 208 -0.02 -15.35 -8.46
CA TYR A 208 -1.24 -15.62 -7.70
C TYR A 208 -0.91 -16.08 -6.27
N LEU A 209 -0.34 -15.17 -5.46
CA LEU A 209 0.03 -15.48 -4.09
C LEU A 209 -1.20 -15.75 -3.21
N TYR A 210 -2.33 -15.17 -3.57
CA TYR A 210 -3.61 -15.33 -2.90
C TYR A 210 -4.63 -15.93 -3.85
N ASN A 211 -5.39 -16.94 -3.39
CA ASN A 211 -6.44 -17.58 -4.18
C ASN A 211 -7.59 -16.61 -4.43
N GLY A 212 -7.79 -16.21 -5.68
CA GLY A 212 -8.79 -15.21 -6.05
C GLY A 212 -8.28 -13.77 -5.98
N GLY A 213 -7.03 -13.55 -5.57
CA GLY A 213 -6.40 -12.23 -5.57
C GLY A 213 -6.20 -11.67 -6.98
N SER A 214 -6.01 -10.37 -7.06
CA SER A 214 -5.81 -9.65 -8.32
C SER A 214 -4.42 -9.92 -8.91
N PHE A 215 -4.37 -9.97 -10.23
CA PHE A 215 -3.15 -10.07 -10.98
C PHE A 215 -2.87 -8.73 -11.68
N TYR A 216 -1.59 -8.35 -11.79
CA TYR A 216 -1.18 -7.02 -12.26
C TYR A 216 -1.88 -6.57 -13.55
N PHE A 217 -2.03 -7.46 -14.56
CA PHE A 217 -2.64 -7.09 -15.84
C PHE A 217 -4.14 -6.83 -15.73
N GLN A 218 -4.85 -7.50 -14.79
CA GLN A 218 -6.28 -7.27 -14.55
C GLN A 218 -6.49 -5.88 -13.94
N THR A 219 -5.66 -5.54 -12.96
CA THR A 219 -5.68 -4.24 -12.28
C THR A 219 -5.24 -3.11 -13.23
N ASP A 220 -4.19 -3.31 -14.05
CA ASP A 220 -3.76 -2.33 -15.05
C ASP A 220 -4.86 -2.08 -16.10
N SER A 221 -5.48 -3.14 -16.64
CA SER A 221 -6.58 -3.01 -17.61
C SER A 221 -7.74 -2.21 -17.01
N PHE A 222 -8.17 -2.59 -15.79
CA PHE A 222 -9.24 -1.89 -15.10
C PHE A 222 -8.94 -0.39 -14.89
N LEU A 223 -7.72 -0.05 -14.47
CA LEU A 223 -7.33 1.35 -14.27
C LEU A 223 -7.32 2.15 -15.58
N ARG A 224 -6.81 1.57 -16.67
CA ARG A 224 -6.82 2.20 -18.00
C ARG A 224 -8.24 2.42 -18.51
N GLU A 225 -9.12 1.44 -18.36
CA GLU A 225 -10.55 1.54 -18.73
C GLU A 225 -11.27 2.62 -17.92
N ASN A 226 -10.79 2.91 -16.71
CA ASN A 226 -11.31 3.99 -15.87
C ASN A 226 -10.52 5.30 -16.00
N GLY A 227 -9.77 5.49 -17.09
CA GLY A 227 -9.13 6.75 -17.47
C GLY A 227 -7.86 7.09 -16.68
N PHE A 228 -7.10 6.08 -16.24
CA PHE A 228 -5.81 6.27 -15.61
C PHE A 228 -4.66 5.86 -16.52
N ALA A 229 -3.57 6.63 -16.51
CA ALA A 229 -2.33 6.30 -17.19
C ALA A 229 -1.26 5.91 -16.18
N LEU A 230 -0.48 4.89 -16.52
CA LEU A 230 0.69 4.47 -15.73
C LEU A 230 1.78 5.56 -15.83
N VAL A 231 2.29 5.98 -14.69
CA VAL A 231 3.33 7.01 -14.54
C VAL A 231 4.68 6.40 -14.24
N ASP A 232 4.74 5.50 -13.25
CA ASP A 232 6.01 4.93 -12.76
C ASP A 232 5.79 3.56 -12.11
N ILE A 233 6.85 2.77 -12.06
CA ILE A 233 6.87 1.44 -11.44
C ILE A 233 8.05 1.37 -10.46
N TYR A 234 7.78 0.87 -9.25
CA TYR A 234 8.76 0.69 -8.19
C TYR A 234 8.77 -0.77 -7.74
N VAL A 235 9.78 -1.53 -8.17
CA VAL A 235 9.86 -2.94 -7.81
C VAL A 235 10.20 -3.09 -6.33
N THR A 236 9.31 -3.77 -5.60
CA THR A 236 9.39 -3.97 -4.15
C THR A 236 9.98 -5.33 -3.79
N TYR A 237 9.69 -6.36 -4.59
CA TYR A 237 10.15 -7.72 -4.30
C TYR A 237 10.58 -8.48 -5.56
N ARG A 238 11.80 -9.08 -5.51
CA ARG A 238 12.41 -9.86 -6.60
C ARG A 238 12.99 -11.18 -6.10
N PRO A 239 12.18 -12.22 -5.86
CA PRO A 239 12.71 -13.54 -5.55
C PRO A 239 13.43 -14.12 -6.78
N ASN A 240 14.64 -14.63 -6.58
CA ASN A 240 15.43 -15.27 -7.65
C ASN A 240 15.60 -14.38 -8.92
N GLY A 241 15.67 -13.04 -8.74
CA GLY A 241 15.86 -12.08 -9.83
C GLY A 241 14.62 -11.76 -10.66
N LYS A 242 13.49 -12.44 -10.45
CA LYS A 242 12.21 -12.17 -11.13
C LYS A 242 11.36 -11.20 -10.33
N ILE A 243 10.67 -10.27 -11.01
CA ILE A 243 9.72 -9.38 -10.33
C ILE A 243 8.56 -10.23 -9.82
N SER A 244 8.26 -10.12 -8.53
CA SER A 244 7.09 -10.71 -7.88
C SER A 244 6.05 -9.65 -7.52
N GLU A 245 6.52 -8.55 -6.94
CA GLU A 245 5.66 -7.45 -6.50
C GLU A 245 6.30 -6.11 -6.84
N TYR A 246 5.48 -5.14 -7.15
CA TYR A 246 5.89 -3.77 -7.41
C TYR A 246 4.75 -2.81 -7.10
N ASP A 247 5.09 -1.59 -6.68
CA ASP A 247 4.12 -0.50 -6.63
C ASP A 247 4.08 0.21 -7.98
N ALA A 248 2.89 0.57 -8.42
CA ALA A 248 2.65 1.32 -9.65
C ALA A 248 1.92 2.63 -9.34
N LEU A 249 2.43 3.75 -9.87
CA LEU A 249 1.79 5.04 -9.78
C LEU A 249 0.99 5.31 -11.05
N TYR A 250 -0.28 5.63 -10.88
CA TYR A 250 -1.19 6.03 -11.95
C TYR A 250 -1.67 7.46 -11.75
N GLU A 251 -1.93 8.16 -12.86
CA GLU A 251 -2.50 9.51 -12.90
C GLU A 251 -3.78 9.51 -13.73
N LYS A 252 -4.84 10.18 -13.24
CA LYS A 252 -6.09 10.37 -13.97
C LYS A 252 -5.85 11.23 -15.21
N ILE A 253 -6.21 10.73 -16.39
CA ILE A 253 -6.16 11.48 -17.63
C ILE A 253 -7.28 12.53 -17.58
N LYS A 254 -6.90 13.80 -17.68
CA LYS A 254 -7.89 14.88 -17.83
C LYS A 254 -8.30 14.91 -19.29
N ASN A 255 -9.57 14.64 -19.55
CA ASN A 255 -10.18 14.90 -20.85
C ASN A 255 -10.35 16.41 -21.09
#